data_df867c40e6c37c645ed2e7907bac8aae
#
_entry.id   df867c40e6c37c645ed2e7907bac8aae
#
_cell.length_a   1.000
_cell.length_b   1.000
_cell.length_c   1.000
_cell.angle_alpha   90.00
_cell.angle_beta   90.00
_cell.angle_gamma   90.00
#
_symmetry.space_group_name_H-M   'P 1'
#
loop_
_entity.id
_entity.type
_entity.pdbx_description
1 polymer ?
#
loop_
_entity_poly.entity_id
_entity_poly.type
_entity_poly.pdbx_seq_one_letter_code
_entity_poly.pdbx_strand_id
1 'polypeptide(L)'
;MHPWKFLRTGGLDQVSLETGADLLNLEQLDPKLWVALSCPVKGLELDEQTLALIDTDGDGRIRAPELIAAIKWAAARLKDPGELLKGSVALPLSAISDATPEGKIILASARQILASVGKKGADTISAADASDTAKIFSASALNGDGVIPPEATEDAAVQALIKDIIACFGGTADRTGSIGVTAETIEKFFTELTSYVTWVEMSSGKDIAVLGEATDAAVGALKAVRAKVEDYYGRCRLAAFDVRATVALNRAESDYLAIAARDLKITADEVAGFPLSRVEAGRALPLLDGVNPAWAAPLAALHQTTVAPVLGAAKTSLTEAEWAGLNARFAAYETWLGGKAGSTVEKLGLARVKEILAGPGRAELASLVAQDKALEPEYKAITEVDRLTHYHRDMRALLNNFVNFADFYSRDKWAIFQAGTLYLDSRSTELCVRVDGPNPLAAMSKMYLAYCSCTRTDGATMTIAACFTQGSSDYLFVGRHGVFYDRQGRDWDAVITSLVENPISLRQSFWSPYKKFVRLIDEMVAKRAAAADAAANNRLAKVADKAVDAAATAAANSAVQAALPPPPPKKMDVGTVAAIGVGVGAISGAL
;
A
#
# COMPACT_ATOMS: atom_id res chain seq x y z
N MET A 1 -18.16 -8.46 44.57
CA MET A 1 -16.85 -8.80 43.96
C MET A 1 -16.94 -10.25 43.49
N HIS A 2 -16.60 -10.54 42.23
CA HIS A 2 -16.68 -11.89 41.65
C HIS A 2 -15.61 -12.80 42.31
N PRO A 3 -15.96 -14.02 42.76
CA PRO A 3 -15.02 -14.95 43.37
C PRO A 3 -14.22 -15.68 42.27
N TRP A 4 -13.05 -15.16 41.93
CA TRP A 4 -12.19 -15.77 40.95
C TRP A 4 -11.59 -17.09 41.42
N LYS A 5 -11.59 -18.11 40.56
CA LYS A 5 -10.83 -19.33 40.75
C LYS A 5 -9.46 -19.21 40.11
N PHE A 6 -8.48 -19.84 40.71
CA PHE A 6 -7.11 -19.85 40.22
C PHE A 6 -6.63 -21.29 40.02
N LEU A 7 -5.84 -21.48 39.01
CA LEU A 7 -5.10 -22.71 38.73
C LEU A 7 -3.59 -22.40 38.76
N ARG A 8 -2.79 -23.29 39.28
CA ARG A 8 -1.34 -23.18 39.29
C ARG A 8 -0.77 -23.96 38.12
N THR A 9 -0.21 -23.24 37.15
CA THR A 9 0.38 -23.83 35.95
C THR A 9 1.58 -23.02 35.50
N GLY A 10 2.63 -23.68 34.94
CA GLY A 10 3.88 -23.01 34.55
C GLY A 10 4.61 -22.33 35.72
N GLY A 11 4.32 -22.71 36.99
CA GLY A 11 4.90 -22.06 38.17
C GLY A 11 4.19 -20.77 38.59
N LEU A 12 3.12 -20.35 37.91
CA LEU A 12 2.35 -19.14 38.16
C LEU A 12 0.90 -19.49 38.52
N ASP A 13 0.26 -18.64 39.34
CA ASP A 13 -1.18 -18.71 39.62
C ASP A 13 -1.91 -17.92 38.55
N GLN A 14 -2.75 -18.59 37.76
CA GLN A 14 -3.50 -18.02 36.64
C GLN A 14 -5.00 -18.19 36.89
N VAL A 15 -5.80 -17.26 36.36
CA VAL A 15 -7.26 -17.29 36.49
C VAL A 15 -7.83 -18.43 35.65
N SER A 16 -8.71 -19.23 36.26
CA SER A 16 -9.52 -20.26 35.61
C SER A 16 -10.84 -19.66 35.15
N LEU A 17 -11.21 -19.92 33.88
CA LEU A 17 -12.47 -19.50 33.28
C LEU A 17 -13.37 -20.74 33.09
N GLU A 18 -14.33 -20.96 33.95
CA GLU A 18 -15.14 -22.17 33.96
C GLU A 18 -16.64 -21.91 33.69
N THR A 19 -17.09 -20.70 33.96
CA THR A 19 -18.52 -20.36 33.91
C THR A 19 -18.82 -19.10 33.14
N GLY A 20 -20.06 -18.94 32.67
CA GLY A 20 -20.49 -17.68 32.04
C GLY A 20 -20.37 -16.46 32.97
N ALA A 21 -20.44 -16.65 34.27
CA ALA A 21 -20.24 -15.59 35.25
C ALA A 21 -18.79 -15.09 35.25
N ASP A 22 -17.80 -15.98 35.04
CA ASP A 22 -16.40 -15.57 34.91
C ASP A 22 -16.21 -14.67 33.69
N LEU A 23 -16.85 -15.00 32.56
CA LEU A 23 -16.79 -14.22 31.35
C LEU A 23 -17.39 -12.82 31.53
N LEU A 24 -18.56 -12.72 32.14
CA LEU A 24 -19.25 -11.44 32.34
C LEU A 24 -18.52 -10.50 33.30
N ASN A 25 -17.68 -11.05 34.19
CA ASN A 25 -16.91 -10.28 35.14
C ASN A 25 -15.46 -10.00 34.73
N LEU A 26 -15.01 -10.39 33.51
CA LEU A 26 -13.65 -10.17 33.06
C LEU A 26 -13.19 -8.71 33.14
N GLU A 27 -14.10 -7.75 33.00
CA GLU A 27 -13.81 -6.33 33.18
C GLU A 27 -13.32 -5.97 34.59
N GLN A 28 -13.72 -6.78 35.61
CA GLN A 28 -13.30 -6.58 36.98
C GLN A 28 -11.98 -7.29 37.33
N LEU A 29 -11.44 -8.09 36.40
CA LEU A 29 -10.18 -8.79 36.59
C LEU A 29 -9.03 -7.80 36.45
N ASP A 30 -8.17 -7.73 37.47
CA ASP A 30 -6.99 -6.87 37.45
C ASP A 30 -6.10 -7.18 36.21
N PRO A 31 -5.76 -6.20 35.38
CA PRO A 31 -4.93 -6.41 34.18
C PRO A 31 -3.63 -7.16 34.42
N LYS A 32 -3.05 -7.07 35.63
CA LYS A 32 -1.83 -7.81 35.98
C LYS A 32 -2.03 -9.34 36.06
N LEU A 33 -3.27 -9.80 36.11
CA LEU A 33 -3.61 -11.23 36.16
C LEU A 33 -3.84 -11.82 34.77
N TRP A 34 -3.87 -10.98 33.72
CA TRP A 34 -3.94 -11.41 32.35
C TRP A 34 -2.54 -11.81 31.86
N VAL A 35 -2.41 -12.94 31.19
CA VAL A 35 -1.12 -13.39 30.65
C VAL A 35 -0.71 -12.61 29.40
N ALA A 36 -1.69 -12.08 28.67
CA ALA A 36 -1.50 -11.16 27.56
C ALA A 36 -2.51 -10.02 27.62
N LEU A 37 -2.14 -8.83 27.20
CA LEU A 37 -3.02 -7.66 27.11
C LEU A 37 -3.21 -7.20 25.66
N SER A 38 -2.49 -7.81 24.73
CA SER A 38 -2.60 -7.56 23.30
C SER A 38 -2.12 -8.78 22.52
N CYS A 39 -2.79 -9.14 21.43
CA CYS A 39 -2.34 -10.14 20.48
C CYS A 39 -2.54 -9.64 19.03
N PRO A 40 -1.75 -10.11 18.06
CA PRO A 40 -1.97 -9.76 16.66
C PRO A 40 -3.20 -10.47 16.09
N VAL A 41 -3.80 -9.87 15.05
CA VAL A 41 -4.91 -10.48 14.29
C VAL A 41 -4.39 -11.55 13.32
N LYS A 42 -3.13 -11.46 12.88
CA LYS A 42 -2.52 -12.39 11.91
C LYS A 42 -1.39 -13.20 12.52
N GLY A 43 -1.16 -14.37 11.95
CA GLY A 43 -0.03 -15.22 12.34
C GLY A 43 -0.29 -16.09 13.57
N LEU A 44 -1.51 -16.12 14.10
CA LEU A 44 -1.96 -17.07 15.11
C LEU A 44 -2.61 -18.29 14.47
N GLU A 45 -2.54 -19.43 15.13
CA GLU A 45 -3.24 -20.66 14.73
C GLU A 45 -4.71 -20.63 15.24
N LEU A 46 -5.40 -19.57 14.88
CA LEU A 46 -6.81 -19.32 15.11
C LEU A 46 -7.37 -18.66 13.86
N ASP A 47 -8.68 -18.77 13.65
CA ASP A 47 -9.32 -18.19 12.48
C ASP A 47 -9.16 -16.66 12.43
N GLU A 48 -8.53 -16.19 11.33
CA GLU A 48 -8.25 -14.74 11.13
C GLU A 48 -9.54 -13.92 11.03
N GLN A 49 -10.64 -14.51 10.53
CA GLN A 49 -11.93 -13.83 10.47
C GLN A 49 -12.50 -13.59 11.88
N THR A 50 -12.39 -14.57 12.77
CA THR A 50 -12.79 -14.39 14.19
C THR A 50 -11.98 -13.27 14.84
N LEU A 51 -10.67 -13.22 14.60
CA LEU A 51 -9.82 -12.18 15.16
C LEU A 51 -10.16 -10.80 14.59
N ALA A 52 -10.40 -10.70 13.27
CA ALA A 52 -10.83 -9.46 12.63
C ALA A 52 -12.19 -8.96 13.11
N LEU A 53 -13.12 -9.87 13.47
CA LEU A 53 -14.42 -9.50 14.04
C LEU A 53 -14.31 -8.94 15.48
N ILE A 54 -13.21 -9.20 16.18
CA ILE A 54 -12.94 -8.69 17.54
C ILE A 54 -12.17 -7.37 17.47
N ASP A 55 -11.25 -7.21 16.51
CA ASP A 55 -10.49 -5.99 16.24
C ASP A 55 -11.45 -4.91 15.68
N THR A 56 -12.02 -4.12 16.56
CA THR A 56 -13.07 -3.15 16.18
C THR A 56 -12.53 -1.82 15.70
N ASP A 57 -11.30 -1.47 16.06
CA ASP A 57 -10.63 -0.24 15.61
C ASP A 57 -9.76 -0.46 14.35
N GLY A 58 -9.56 -1.73 13.92
CA GLY A 58 -8.87 -2.09 12.69
C GLY A 58 -7.36 -1.87 12.74
N ASP A 59 -6.77 -1.80 13.93
CA ASP A 59 -5.32 -1.54 14.09
C ASP A 59 -4.44 -2.80 13.90
N GLY A 60 -5.07 -3.96 13.66
CA GLY A 60 -4.41 -5.26 13.48
C GLY A 60 -4.01 -5.94 14.77
N ARG A 61 -4.53 -5.48 15.90
CA ARG A 61 -4.24 -6.04 17.23
C ARG A 61 -5.51 -6.07 18.09
N ILE A 62 -5.72 -7.15 18.79
CA ILE A 62 -6.80 -7.27 19.77
C ILE A 62 -6.25 -6.90 21.14
N ARG A 63 -6.95 -6.02 21.84
CA ARG A 63 -6.68 -5.66 23.24
C ARG A 63 -7.77 -6.14 24.18
N ALA A 64 -7.47 -6.17 25.48
CA ALA A 64 -8.41 -6.62 26.50
C ALA A 64 -9.80 -5.94 26.44
N PRO A 65 -9.92 -4.61 26.23
CA PRO A 65 -11.24 -3.97 26.09
C PRO A 65 -12.08 -4.49 24.93
N GLU A 66 -11.46 -4.78 23.77
CA GLU A 66 -12.15 -5.31 22.59
C GLU A 66 -12.63 -6.74 22.82
N LEU A 67 -11.79 -7.58 23.44
CA LEU A 67 -12.15 -8.94 23.82
C LEU A 67 -13.32 -8.93 24.81
N ILE A 68 -13.30 -8.06 25.82
CA ILE A 68 -14.39 -7.88 26.79
C ILE A 68 -15.67 -7.42 26.08
N ALA A 69 -15.57 -6.48 25.15
CA ALA A 69 -16.70 -6.00 24.36
C ALA A 69 -17.31 -7.13 23.51
N ALA A 70 -16.47 -7.94 22.84
CA ALA A 70 -16.90 -9.10 22.06
C ALA A 70 -17.64 -10.14 22.93
N ILE A 71 -17.13 -10.43 24.12
CA ILE A 71 -17.76 -11.35 25.08
C ILE A 71 -19.12 -10.81 25.52
N LYS A 72 -19.21 -9.55 25.93
CA LYS A 72 -20.46 -8.90 26.34
C LYS A 72 -21.49 -8.92 25.22
N TRP A 73 -21.05 -8.63 24.00
CA TRP A 73 -21.91 -8.66 22.82
C TRP A 73 -22.48 -10.06 22.56
N ALA A 74 -21.65 -11.11 22.61
CA ALA A 74 -22.08 -12.49 22.41
C ALA A 74 -22.98 -12.99 23.58
N ALA A 75 -22.61 -12.68 24.82
CA ALA A 75 -23.35 -13.07 26.00
C ALA A 75 -24.79 -12.51 26.02
N ALA A 76 -25.00 -11.28 25.54
CA ALA A 76 -26.34 -10.68 25.43
C ALA A 76 -27.25 -11.42 24.41
N ARG A 77 -26.70 -12.25 23.55
CA ARG A 77 -27.40 -12.99 22.49
C ARG A 77 -27.56 -14.49 22.79
N LEU A 78 -26.94 -14.96 23.85
CA LEU A 78 -27.01 -16.35 24.31
C LEU A 78 -27.89 -16.45 25.55
N LYS A 79 -28.56 -17.61 25.78
CA LYS A 79 -29.29 -17.90 27.00
C LYS A 79 -28.33 -18.10 28.18
N ASP A 80 -27.20 -18.74 27.93
CA ASP A 80 -26.13 -18.94 28.87
C ASP A 80 -24.79 -18.47 28.27
N PRO A 81 -24.14 -17.45 28.82
CA PRO A 81 -22.81 -17.02 28.38
C PRO A 81 -21.74 -18.13 28.44
N GLY A 82 -21.95 -19.16 29.26
CA GLY A 82 -21.08 -20.33 29.38
C GLY A 82 -20.96 -21.14 28.07
N GLU A 83 -21.87 -20.95 27.12
CA GLU A 83 -21.78 -21.56 25.79
C GLU A 83 -20.46 -21.20 25.07
N LEU A 84 -19.96 -19.98 25.26
CA LEU A 84 -18.70 -19.53 24.70
C LEU A 84 -17.46 -20.30 25.19
N LEU A 85 -17.58 -20.99 26.33
CA LEU A 85 -16.51 -21.81 26.90
C LEU A 85 -16.53 -23.25 26.37
N LYS A 86 -17.54 -23.65 25.61
CA LYS A 86 -17.61 -25.00 25.03
C LYS A 86 -16.62 -25.21 23.88
N GLY A 87 -16.37 -24.16 23.07
CA GLY A 87 -15.47 -24.25 21.91
C GLY A 87 -15.96 -25.28 20.87
N SER A 88 -17.28 -25.37 20.68
CA SER A 88 -17.90 -26.28 19.72
C SER A 88 -17.94 -25.66 18.33
N VAL A 89 -17.74 -26.47 17.31
CA VAL A 89 -17.78 -26.04 15.89
C VAL A 89 -19.17 -25.57 15.48
N ALA A 90 -20.23 -26.11 16.11
CA ALA A 90 -21.62 -25.79 15.80
C ALA A 90 -22.35 -25.23 17.02
N LEU A 91 -23.00 -24.08 16.84
CA LEU A 91 -23.83 -23.42 17.82
C LEU A 91 -25.25 -24.02 17.80
N PRO A 92 -25.76 -24.58 18.92
CA PRO A 92 -27.14 -25.00 19.00
C PRO A 92 -28.10 -23.81 18.88
N LEU A 93 -29.10 -23.88 18.01
CA LEU A 93 -30.12 -22.83 17.88
C LEU A 93 -30.88 -22.60 19.20
N SER A 94 -31.02 -23.66 20.04
CA SER A 94 -31.62 -23.58 21.35
C SER A 94 -30.83 -22.76 22.38
N ALA A 95 -29.52 -22.55 22.15
CA ALA A 95 -28.65 -21.73 22.97
C ALA A 95 -28.79 -20.22 22.69
N ILE A 96 -29.32 -19.85 21.53
CA ILE A 96 -29.57 -18.44 21.16
C ILE A 96 -30.75 -17.93 22.03
N SER A 97 -30.62 -16.69 22.54
CA SER A 97 -31.66 -16.07 23.36
C SER A 97 -32.89 -15.76 22.51
N ASP A 98 -34.04 -16.18 23.01
CA ASP A 98 -35.36 -15.83 22.46
C ASP A 98 -36.13 -14.84 23.38
N ALA A 99 -35.47 -14.36 24.43
CA ALA A 99 -36.03 -13.39 25.34
C ALA A 99 -35.85 -11.94 24.88
N THR A 100 -34.72 -11.64 24.22
CA THR A 100 -34.39 -10.29 23.73
C THR A 100 -34.83 -10.10 22.26
N PRO A 101 -35.16 -8.88 21.82
CA PRO A 101 -35.45 -8.58 20.39
C PRO A 101 -34.30 -9.00 19.47
N GLU A 102 -33.05 -8.69 19.86
CA GLU A 102 -31.85 -8.99 19.09
C GLU A 102 -31.64 -10.50 18.95
N GLY A 103 -31.84 -11.27 20.02
CA GLY A 103 -31.72 -12.72 20.00
C GLY A 103 -32.79 -13.37 19.11
N LYS A 104 -34.03 -12.86 19.12
CA LYS A 104 -35.10 -13.33 18.22
C LYS A 104 -34.75 -13.13 16.76
N ILE A 105 -34.20 -11.96 16.41
CA ILE A 105 -33.76 -11.64 15.05
C ILE A 105 -32.66 -12.61 14.63
N ILE A 106 -31.63 -12.80 15.45
CA ILE A 106 -30.53 -13.73 15.19
C ILE A 106 -31.04 -15.16 15.00
N LEU A 107 -31.96 -15.61 15.83
CA LEU A 107 -32.53 -16.97 15.73
C LEU A 107 -33.32 -17.16 14.43
N ALA A 108 -34.10 -16.13 14.02
CA ALA A 108 -34.83 -16.15 12.75
C ALA A 108 -33.86 -16.18 11.56
N SER A 109 -32.84 -15.33 11.57
CA SER A 109 -31.82 -15.26 10.53
C SER A 109 -30.97 -16.52 10.44
N ALA A 110 -30.63 -17.15 11.58
CA ALA A 110 -29.92 -18.42 11.60
C ALA A 110 -30.74 -19.55 10.91
N ARG A 111 -32.07 -19.59 11.14
CA ARG A 111 -32.94 -20.52 10.46
C ARG A 111 -33.07 -20.26 8.96
N GLN A 112 -33.08 -18.99 8.57
CA GLN A 112 -33.10 -18.57 7.17
C GLN A 112 -31.80 -18.96 6.46
N ILE A 113 -30.63 -18.71 7.07
CA ILE A 113 -29.32 -19.15 6.58
C ILE A 113 -29.34 -20.67 6.34
N LEU A 114 -29.75 -21.46 7.33
CA LEU A 114 -29.81 -22.91 7.21
C LEU A 114 -30.75 -23.36 6.09
N ALA A 115 -31.87 -22.67 5.88
CA ALA A 115 -32.76 -22.96 4.76
C ALA A 115 -32.09 -22.66 3.41
N SER A 116 -31.37 -21.53 3.29
CA SER A 116 -30.68 -21.10 2.06
C SER A 116 -29.51 -22.01 1.69
N VAL A 117 -28.77 -22.54 2.67
CA VAL A 117 -27.69 -23.52 2.42
C VAL A 117 -28.18 -24.98 2.32
N GLY A 118 -29.50 -25.21 2.23
CA GLY A 118 -30.10 -26.53 2.05
C GLY A 118 -30.19 -27.39 3.31
N LYS A 119 -29.96 -26.82 4.51
CA LYS A 119 -30.01 -27.49 5.82
C LYS A 119 -31.30 -27.16 6.61
N LYS A 120 -32.43 -27.03 5.91
CA LYS A 120 -33.72 -26.70 6.53
C LYS A 120 -34.08 -27.70 7.63
N GLY A 121 -34.32 -27.20 8.84
CA GLY A 121 -34.68 -28.02 10.00
C GLY A 121 -33.49 -28.53 10.82
N ALA A 122 -32.28 -28.11 10.54
CA ALA A 122 -31.13 -28.38 11.42
C ALA A 122 -31.26 -27.64 12.76
N ASP A 123 -30.81 -28.27 13.85
CA ASP A 123 -30.86 -27.73 15.22
C ASP A 123 -29.59 -26.94 15.59
N THR A 124 -28.59 -26.95 14.71
CA THR A 124 -27.30 -26.30 14.93
C THR A 124 -26.87 -25.53 13.70
N ILE A 125 -26.08 -24.47 13.89
CA ILE A 125 -25.49 -23.67 12.83
C ILE A 125 -23.97 -23.52 13.08
N SER A 126 -23.15 -23.62 12.03
CA SER A 126 -21.70 -23.44 12.10
C SER A 126 -21.26 -22.12 11.46
N ALA A 127 -20.05 -21.67 11.77
CA ALA A 127 -19.43 -20.52 11.09
C ALA A 127 -19.34 -20.74 9.57
N ALA A 128 -19.05 -21.98 9.12
CA ALA A 128 -19.02 -22.30 7.70
C ALA A 128 -20.38 -22.14 7.00
N ASP A 129 -21.49 -22.40 7.71
CA ASP A 129 -22.84 -22.18 7.15
C ASP A 129 -23.16 -20.68 7.04
N ALA A 130 -22.72 -19.87 8.02
CA ALA A 130 -23.00 -18.44 8.09
C ALA A 130 -22.08 -17.61 7.17
N SER A 131 -20.86 -18.06 6.94
CA SER A 131 -19.87 -17.37 6.10
C SER A 131 -20.04 -17.61 4.60
N ASP A 132 -20.87 -18.58 4.18
CA ASP A 132 -21.13 -18.84 2.75
C ASP A 132 -22.10 -17.80 2.15
N THR A 133 -21.64 -16.54 2.10
CA THR A 133 -22.43 -15.39 1.65
C THR A 133 -22.91 -15.55 0.21
N ALA A 134 -22.12 -16.17 -0.65
CA ALA A 134 -22.49 -16.40 -2.06
C ALA A 134 -23.75 -17.27 -2.18
N LYS A 135 -23.90 -18.30 -1.36
CA LYS A 135 -25.11 -19.14 -1.34
C LYS A 135 -26.27 -18.47 -0.63
N ILE A 136 -26.01 -17.74 0.44
CA ILE A 136 -27.05 -17.04 1.22
C ILE A 136 -27.74 -16.00 0.36
N PHE A 137 -26.99 -15.27 -0.46
CA PHE A 137 -27.49 -14.18 -1.31
C PHE A 137 -27.70 -14.54 -2.78
N SER A 138 -27.38 -15.76 -3.22
CA SER A 138 -27.50 -16.19 -4.62
C SER A 138 -28.92 -16.09 -5.19
N ALA A 139 -29.94 -15.99 -4.35
CA ALA A 139 -31.34 -15.88 -4.75
C ALA A 139 -31.83 -14.44 -4.94
N SER A 140 -31.05 -13.41 -4.58
CA SER A 140 -31.42 -12.01 -4.70
C SER A 140 -30.24 -11.15 -5.13
N ALA A 141 -30.45 -10.36 -6.19
CA ALA A 141 -29.48 -9.38 -6.65
C ALA A 141 -29.45 -8.10 -5.79
N LEU A 142 -30.41 -7.94 -4.88
CA LEU A 142 -30.44 -6.92 -3.82
C LEU A 142 -30.19 -7.62 -2.48
N ASN A 143 -29.23 -7.15 -1.71
CA ASN A 143 -28.74 -7.84 -0.53
C ASN A 143 -28.47 -6.92 0.67
N GLY A 144 -28.89 -5.66 0.60
CA GLY A 144 -28.80 -4.68 1.68
C GLY A 144 -27.38 -4.14 1.93
N ASP A 145 -26.49 -4.18 0.91
CA ASP A 145 -25.13 -3.65 1.03
C ASP A 145 -24.96 -2.25 0.44
N GLY A 146 -26.01 -1.71 -0.17
CA GLY A 146 -26.00 -0.41 -0.83
C GLY A 146 -25.38 -0.42 -2.22
N VAL A 147 -25.09 -1.59 -2.81
CA VAL A 147 -24.55 -1.76 -4.15
C VAL A 147 -25.59 -2.37 -5.07
N ILE A 148 -25.92 -1.67 -6.13
CA ILE A 148 -26.96 -2.09 -7.10
C ILE A 148 -26.26 -2.60 -8.36
N PRO A 149 -26.17 -3.92 -8.57
CA PRO A 149 -25.63 -4.49 -9.80
C PRO A 149 -26.65 -4.39 -10.96
N PRO A 150 -26.23 -4.51 -12.23
CA PRO A 150 -27.15 -4.51 -13.38
C PRO A 150 -28.25 -5.59 -13.31
N GLU A 151 -27.96 -6.70 -12.65
CA GLU A 151 -28.86 -7.85 -12.47
C GLU A 151 -29.98 -7.59 -11.45
N ALA A 152 -29.93 -6.46 -10.72
CA ALA A 152 -30.95 -6.05 -9.74
C ALA A 152 -32.30 -5.67 -10.39
N THR A 153 -32.36 -5.54 -11.69
CA THR A 153 -33.55 -5.21 -12.45
C THR A 153 -33.64 -5.99 -13.75
N GLU A 154 -34.87 -6.26 -14.22
CA GLU A 154 -35.12 -6.82 -15.55
C GLU A 154 -35.24 -5.72 -16.63
N ASP A 155 -35.32 -4.46 -16.25
CA ASP A 155 -35.39 -3.35 -17.19
C ASP A 155 -34.05 -3.11 -17.90
N ALA A 156 -34.03 -3.37 -19.19
CA ALA A 156 -32.82 -3.23 -20.02
C ALA A 156 -32.30 -1.78 -20.07
N ALA A 157 -33.18 -0.76 -19.93
CA ALA A 157 -32.78 0.64 -19.93
C ALA A 157 -32.03 0.99 -18.64
N VAL A 158 -32.53 0.50 -17.50
CA VAL A 158 -31.87 0.68 -16.19
C VAL A 158 -30.57 -0.12 -16.12
N GLN A 159 -30.54 -1.34 -16.65
CA GLN A 159 -29.30 -2.12 -16.77
C GLN A 159 -28.22 -1.38 -17.58
N ALA A 160 -28.63 -0.78 -18.73
CA ALA A 160 -27.72 0.02 -19.55
C ALA A 160 -27.24 1.26 -18.80
N LEU A 161 -28.12 1.93 -18.05
CA LEU A 161 -27.77 3.08 -17.22
C LEU A 161 -26.75 2.72 -16.11
N ILE A 162 -26.95 1.60 -15.42
CA ILE A 162 -25.98 1.11 -14.43
C ILE A 162 -24.60 0.87 -15.09
N LYS A 163 -24.59 0.26 -16.27
CA LYS A 163 -23.36 0.04 -17.05
C LYS A 163 -22.69 1.35 -17.48
N ASP A 164 -23.47 2.36 -17.88
CA ASP A 164 -22.98 3.70 -18.21
C ASP A 164 -22.30 4.35 -16.98
N ILE A 165 -22.93 4.23 -15.79
CA ILE A 165 -22.36 4.74 -14.54
C ILE A 165 -21.05 4.04 -14.22
N ILE A 166 -21.02 2.70 -14.26
CA ILE A 166 -19.81 1.89 -14.03
C ILE A 166 -18.71 2.28 -15.02
N ALA A 167 -19.05 2.45 -16.29
CA ALA A 167 -18.10 2.87 -17.30
C ALA A 167 -17.53 4.27 -16.99
N CYS A 168 -18.28 5.19 -16.38
CA CYS A 168 -17.84 6.54 -16.08
C CYS A 168 -17.04 6.67 -14.78
N PHE A 169 -17.50 6.02 -13.71
CA PHE A 169 -16.98 6.22 -12.36
C PHE A 169 -16.30 4.98 -11.77
N GLY A 170 -16.31 3.85 -12.49
CA GLY A 170 -15.97 2.55 -11.93
C GLY A 170 -17.15 1.94 -11.18
N GLY A 171 -17.03 0.66 -10.86
CA GLY A 171 -18.02 -0.06 -10.07
C GLY A 171 -17.46 -0.49 -8.72
N THR A 172 -18.37 -0.78 -7.81
CA THR A 172 -18.08 -1.39 -6.50
C THR A 172 -18.53 -2.84 -6.55
N ALA A 173 -17.70 -3.76 -6.07
CA ALA A 173 -18.11 -5.15 -5.92
C ALA A 173 -19.13 -5.26 -4.79
N ASP A 174 -20.26 -5.90 -5.05
CA ASP A 174 -21.20 -6.30 -4.05
C ASP A 174 -20.69 -7.54 -3.28
N ARG A 175 -21.45 -8.01 -2.34
CA ARG A 175 -21.10 -9.19 -1.52
C ARG A 175 -21.13 -10.50 -2.28
N THR A 176 -21.83 -10.58 -3.42
CA THR A 176 -21.84 -11.76 -4.30
C THR A 176 -20.67 -11.77 -5.27
N GLY A 177 -19.93 -10.66 -5.34
CA GLY A 177 -18.84 -10.41 -6.29
C GLY A 177 -19.28 -9.76 -7.59
N SER A 178 -20.58 -9.45 -7.76
CA SER A 178 -21.11 -8.68 -8.90
C SER A 178 -20.69 -7.22 -8.80
N ILE A 179 -20.45 -6.58 -9.93
CA ILE A 179 -20.04 -5.16 -9.95
C ILE A 179 -21.28 -4.29 -10.12
N GLY A 180 -21.50 -3.40 -9.18
CA GLY A 180 -22.65 -2.50 -9.15
C GLY A 180 -22.30 -1.05 -8.86
N VAL A 181 -23.32 -0.26 -8.59
CA VAL A 181 -23.22 1.17 -8.31
C VAL A 181 -23.81 1.50 -6.93
N THR A 182 -23.23 2.47 -6.25
CA THR A 182 -23.71 2.95 -4.95
C THR A 182 -24.58 4.20 -5.12
N ALA A 183 -25.40 4.53 -4.11
CA ALA A 183 -26.18 5.74 -4.09
C ALA A 183 -25.33 7.00 -4.30
N GLU A 184 -24.13 7.05 -3.72
CA GLU A 184 -23.20 8.17 -3.88
C GLU A 184 -22.73 8.31 -5.33
N THR A 185 -22.35 7.18 -5.96
CA THR A 185 -21.90 7.16 -7.36
C THR A 185 -23.03 7.59 -8.31
N ILE A 186 -24.28 7.16 -8.04
CA ILE A 186 -25.46 7.55 -8.79
C ILE A 186 -25.66 9.08 -8.72
N GLU A 187 -25.62 9.66 -7.53
CA GLU A 187 -25.80 11.11 -7.36
C GLU A 187 -24.67 11.92 -8.01
N LYS A 188 -23.44 11.49 -7.90
CA LYS A 188 -22.29 12.09 -8.61
C LYS A 188 -22.50 12.06 -10.12
N PHE A 189 -22.92 10.92 -10.64
CA PHE A 189 -23.17 10.76 -12.08
C PHE A 189 -24.22 11.76 -12.60
N PHE A 190 -25.39 11.86 -11.96
CA PHE A 190 -26.43 12.80 -12.38
C PHE A 190 -26.02 14.26 -12.21
N THR A 191 -25.21 14.57 -11.21
CA THR A 191 -24.62 15.90 -11.02
C THR A 191 -23.68 16.24 -12.17
N GLU A 192 -22.79 15.31 -12.54
CA GLU A 192 -21.86 15.49 -13.67
C GLU A 192 -22.60 15.60 -15.01
N LEU A 193 -23.66 14.79 -15.24
CA LEU A 193 -24.49 14.91 -16.44
C LEU A 193 -25.10 16.31 -16.57
N THR A 194 -25.69 16.83 -15.49
CA THR A 194 -26.30 18.15 -15.46
C THR A 194 -25.25 19.23 -15.70
N SER A 195 -24.13 19.14 -15.06
CA SER A 195 -23.01 20.08 -15.22
C SER A 195 -22.48 20.09 -16.65
N TYR A 196 -22.34 18.90 -17.25
CA TYR A 196 -21.89 18.75 -18.64
C TYR A 196 -22.87 19.40 -19.63
N VAL A 197 -24.17 19.11 -19.52
CA VAL A 197 -25.18 19.70 -20.41
C VAL A 197 -25.22 21.23 -20.26
N THR A 198 -25.21 21.73 -19.02
CA THR A 198 -25.16 23.15 -18.73
C THR A 198 -23.94 23.81 -19.37
N TRP A 199 -22.76 23.20 -19.21
CA TRP A 199 -21.53 23.69 -19.81
C TRP A 199 -21.59 23.70 -21.35
N VAL A 200 -22.13 22.63 -21.97
CA VAL A 200 -22.31 22.57 -23.44
C VAL A 200 -23.31 23.61 -23.91
N GLU A 201 -24.44 23.78 -23.23
CA GLU A 201 -25.47 24.77 -23.61
C GLU A 201 -24.96 26.21 -23.52
N MET A 202 -24.10 26.50 -22.55
CA MET A 202 -23.44 27.82 -22.46
C MET A 202 -22.60 28.13 -23.70
N SER A 203 -22.06 27.12 -24.40
CA SER A 203 -21.26 27.34 -25.62
C SER A 203 -21.96 28.09 -26.71
N SER A 204 -23.30 28.03 -26.75
CA SER A 204 -24.15 28.72 -27.76
C SER A 204 -24.39 30.20 -27.44
N GLY A 205 -23.91 30.68 -26.28
CA GLY A 205 -24.04 32.08 -25.89
C GLY A 205 -23.27 33.00 -26.86
N LYS A 206 -23.86 34.13 -27.25
CA LYS A 206 -23.27 35.08 -28.21
C LYS A 206 -21.92 35.64 -27.74
N ASP A 207 -21.71 35.73 -26.44
CA ASP A 207 -20.46 36.21 -25.83
C ASP A 207 -19.38 35.13 -25.81
N ILE A 208 -19.79 33.86 -25.93
CA ILE A 208 -18.88 32.69 -25.99
C ILE A 208 -18.62 32.31 -27.44
N ALA A 209 -19.66 32.08 -28.23
CA ALA A 209 -19.55 31.73 -29.65
C ALA A 209 -19.35 32.98 -30.54
N VAL A 210 -18.34 33.78 -30.24
CA VAL A 210 -18.10 35.10 -30.88
C VAL A 210 -18.06 35.04 -32.41
N LEU A 211 -17.51 33.92 -32.96
CA LEU A 211 -17.42 33.64 -34.40
C LEU A 211 -18.13 32.32 -34.77
N GLY A 212 -19.12 31.91 -33.97
CA GLY A 212 -19.78 30.62 -34.16
C GLY A 212 -18.79 29.44 -34.05
N GLU A 213 -18.84 28.51 -34.99
CA GLU A 213 -17.97 27.35 -35.05
C GLU A 213 -16.48 27.68 -35.21
N ALA A 214 -16.15 28.84 -35.76
CA ALA A 214 -14.76 29.29 -35.97
C ALA A 214 -14.14 29.86 -34.67
N THR A 215 -14.85 29.98 -33.56
CA THR A 215 -14.34 30.59 -32.32
C THR A 215 -13.17 29.84 -31.75
N ASP A 216 -13.20 28.51 -31.75
CA ASP A 216 -12.10 27.68 -31.22
C ASP A 216 -10.80 27.88 -32.00
N ALA A 217 -10.87 27.84 -33.33
CA ALA A 217 -9.73 28.08 -34.21
C ALA A 217 -9.15 29.50 -34.02
N ALA A 218 -10.03 30.50 -33.82
CA ALA A 218 -9.63 31.89 -33.59
C ALA A 218 -8.90 32.05 -32.25
N VAL A 219 -9.40 31.44 -31.18
CA VAL A 219 -8.76 31.46 -29.85
C VAL A 219 -7.45 30.66 -29.86
N GLY A 220 -7.42 29.54 -30.57
CA GLY A 220 -6.19 28.75 -30.76
C GLY A 220 -5.06 29.58 -31.41
N ALA A 221 -5.39 30.29 -32.48
CA ALA A 221 -4.45 31.18 -33.18
C ALA A 221 -4.01 32.36 -32.28
N LEU A 222 -4.92 32.94 -31.53
CA LEU A 222 -4.65 34.04 -30.58
C LEU A 222 -3.71 33.57 -29.45
N LYS A 223 -3.95 32.40 -28.85
CA LYS A 223 -3.09 31.81 -27.81
C LYS A 223 -1.69 31.49 -28.33
N ALA A 224 -1.57 31.00 -29.57
CA ALA A 224 -0.31 30.59 -30.16
C ALA A 224 0.71 31.76 -30.26
N VAL A 225 0.24 32.99 -30.40
CA VAL A 225 1.10 34.16 -30.56
C VAL A 225 1.09 35.09 -29.33
N ARG A 226 0.21 34.90 -28.38
CA ARG A 226 -0.08 35.84 -27.26
C ARG A 226 1.20 36.32 -26.59
N ALA A 227 1.98 35.41 -26.04
CA ALA A 227 3.19 35.77 -25.30
C ALA A 227 4.19 36.60 -26.14
N LYS A 228 4.27 36.29 -27.44
CA LYS A 228 5.20 36.96 -28.32
C LYS A 228 4.71 38.34 -28.77
N VAL A 229 3.38 38.50 -28.90
CA VAL A 229 2.74 39.81 -29.17
C VAL A 229 2.85 40.73 -27.96
N GLU A 230 2.69 40.18 -26.76
CA GLU A 230 2.88 40.94 -25.53
C GLU A 230 4.33 41.38 -25.32
N ASP A 231 5.31 40.52 -25.63
CA ASP A 231 6.74 40.91 -25.68
C ASP A 231 6.97 42.05 -26.67
N TYR A 232 6.38 41.98 -27.87
CA TYR A 232 6.52 43.02 -28.87
C TYR A 232 6.03 44.40 -28.38
N TYR A 233 4.79 44.45 -27.83
CA TYR A 233 4.27 45.71 -27.32
C TYR A 233 4.99 46.18 -26.06
N GLY A 234 5.45 45.26 -25.21
CA GLY A 234 6.31 45.58 -24.07
C GLY A 234 7.59 46.30 -24.49
N ARG A 235 8.21 45.80 -25.57
CA ARG A 235 9.40 46.46 -26.18
C ARG A 235 9.06 47.83 -26.79
N CYS A 236 7.93 47.95 -27.51
CA CYS A 236 7.51 49.22 -28.07
C CYS A 236 7.22 50.28 -26.97
N ARG A 237 6.65 49.90 -25.86
CA ARG A 237 6.44 50.78 -24.67
C ARG A 237 7.78 51.21 -24.05
N LEU A 238 8.73 50.28 -23.95
CA LEU A 238 10.07 50.62 -23.44
C LEU A 238 10.83 51.56 -24.40
N ALA A 239 10.70 51.35 -25.71
CA ALA A 239 11.25 52.26 -26.73
C ALA A 239 10.58 53.66 -26.68
N ALA A 240 9.33 53.75 -26.33
CA ALA A 240 8.60 55.00 -26.10
C ALA A 240 9.08 55.75 -24.83
N PHE A 241 9.40 54.98 -23.79
CA PHE A 241 9.93 55.53 -22.55
C PHE A 241 11.37 56.06 -22.74
N ASP A 242 12.25 55.32 -23.39
CA ASP A 242 13.62 55.72 -23.66
C ASP A 242 14.02 55.37 -25.10
N VAL A 243 14.08 56.37 -25.97
CA VAL A 243 14.43 56.23 -27.36
C VAL A 243 15.81 55.56 -27.57
N ARG A 244 16.74 55.74 -26.64
CA ARG A 244 18.07 55.10 -26.67
C ARG A 244 18.00 53.57 -26.63
N ALA A 245 16.97 53.03 -25.97
CA ALA A 245 16.76 51.57 -25.87
C ALA A 245 16.36 50.93 -27.21
N THR A 246 15.84 51.70 -28.18
CA THR A 246 15.30 51.18 -29.45
C THR A 246 16.27 50.26 -30.19
N VAL A 247 17.57 50.61 -30.22
CA VAL A 247 18.59 49.82 -30.92
C VAL A 247 18.78 48.45 -30.24
N ALA A 248 18.93 48.45 -28.93
CA ALA A 248 19.12 47.21 -28.16
C ALA A 248 17.88 46.31 -28.19
N LEU A 249 16.67 46.89 -28.19
CA LEU A 249 15.40 46.15 -28.25
C LEU A 249 15.16 45.48 -29.62
N ASN A 250 15.80 45.94 -30.67
CA ASN A 250 15.77 45.36 -32.02
C ASN A 250 16.87 44.34 -32.29
N ARG A 251 17.64 43.94 -31.27
CA ARG A 251 18.84 43.11 -31.38
C ARG A 251 20.08 43.80 -31.91
N ALA A 252 21.21 43.40 -31.36
CA ALA A 252 22.51 43.89 -31.83
C ALA A 252 22.94 43.19 -33.12
N GLU A 253 23.83 43.85 -33.89
CA GLU A 253 24.44 43.30 -35.11
C GLU A 253 25.15 41.95 -34.80
N SER A 254 25.76 41.81 -33.63
CA SER A 254 26.41 40.59 -33.16
C SER A 254 25.47 39.37 -33.15
N ASP A 255 24.19 39.56 -32.84
CA ASP A 255 23.20 38.48 -32.80
C ASP A 255 22.93 37.94 -34.22
N TYR A 256 22.89 38.83 -35.23
CA TYR A 256 22.74 38.46 -36.64
C TYR A 256 24.02 37.81 -37.19
N LEU A 257 25.20 38.30 -36.82
CA LEU A 257 26.46 37.69 -37.21
C LEU A 257 26.62 36.27 -36.67
N ALA A 258 26.15 36.03 -35.46
CA ALA A 258 26.22 34.71 -34.82
C ALA A 258 25.37 33.64 -35.56
N ILE A 259 24.23 34.02 -36.14
CA ILE A 259 23.40 33.10 -36.92
C ILE A 259 23.82 33.05 -38.40
N ALA A 260 24.39 34.13 -38.96
CA ALA A 260 24.85 34.18 -40.34
C ALA A 260 26.03 33.23 -40.65
N ALA A 261 26.77 32.84 -39.61
CA ALA A 261 27.89 31.89 -39.71
C ALA A 261 27.48 30.42 -39.84
N ARG A 262 26.18 30.10 -39.76
CA ARG A 262 25.62 28.75 -39.78
C ARG A 262 24.58 28.58 -40.88
N ASP A 263 24.21 27.32 -41.17
CA ASP A 263 23.04 27.05 -42.01
C ASP A 263 21.80 27.62 -41.36
N LEU A 264 21.15 28.60 -41.98
CA LEU A 264 20.03 29.32 -41.43
C LEU A 264 18.73 28.50 -41.57
N LYS A 265 18.17 28.09 -40.46
CA LYS A 265 16.80 27.54 -40.39
C LYS A 265 15.85 28.63 -39.87
N ILE A 266 14.86 29.00 -40.67
CA ILE A 266 13.89 30.06 -40.33
C ILE A 266 13.13 29.74 -39.03
N THR A 267 12.89 28.45 -38.77
CA THR A 267 12.17 27.98 -37.58
C THR A 267 13.10 27.73 -36.38
N ALA A 268 14.39 28.08 -36.45
CA ALA A 268 15.30 27.90 -35.32
C ALA A 268 14.94 28.80 -34.14
N ASP A 269 15.18 28.31 -32.92
CA ASP A 269 14.85 29.02 -31.69
C ASP A 269 15.51 30.40 -31.58
N GLU A 270 16.70 30.55 -32.14
CA GLU A 270 17.42 31.83 -32.23
C GLU A 270 16.61 32.86 -33.04
N VAL A 271 16.05 32.46 -34.18
CA VAL A 271 15.21 33.34 -35.03
C VAL A 271 13.88 33.60 -34.39
N ALA A 272 13.26 32.56 -33.83
CA ALA A 272 12.00 32.67 -33.05
C ALA A 272 12.15 33.58 -31.83
N GLY A 273 13.33 33.63 -31.24
CA GLY A 273 13.67 34.51 -30.11
C GLY A 273 13.74 36.00 -30.45
N PHE A 274 13.86 36.38 -31.75
CA PHE A 274 13.88 37.79 -32.15
C PHE A 274 12.49 38.45 -31.99
N PRO A 275 12.42 39.79 -31.94
CA PRO A 275 11.13 40.49 -31.93
C PRO A 275 10.26 40.10 -33.14
N LEU A 276 8.92 40.20 -32.98
CA LEU A 276 7.96 39.89 -34.05
C LEU A 276 8.11 40.79 -35.29
N SER A 277 8.50 42.02 -35.07
CA SER A 277 8.79 43.00 -36.12
C SER A 277 9.73 44.06 -35.53
N ARG A 278 10.15 45.01 -36.37
CA ARG A 278 10.98 46.17 -35.96
C ARG A 278 10.27 46.92 -34.82
N VAL A 279 10.97 47.07 -33.69
CA VAL A 279 10.47 47.74 -32.48
C VAL A 279 10.68 49.26 -32.64
N GLU A 280 9.57 50.00 -32.51
CA GLU A 280 9.55 51.47 -32.51
C GLU A 280 8.43 51.95 -31.56
N ALA A 281 8.57 53.15 -31.04
CA ALA A 281 7.57 53.75 -30.18
C ALA A 281 6.21 53.84 -30.87
N GLY A 282 5.15 53.26 -30.28
CA GLY A 282 3.78 53.32 -30.81
C GLY A 282 3.52 52.58 -32.12
N ARG A 283 4.46 51.78 -32.60
CA ARG A 283 4.32 51.06 -33.88
C ARG A 283 3.30 49.93 -33.76
N ALA A 284 2.33 49.92 -34.66
CA ALA A 284 1.44 48.79 -34.85
C ALA A 284 2.19 47.55 -35.30
N LEU A 285 1.83 46.37 -34.81
CA LEU A 285 2.36 45.09 -35.21
C LEU A 285 1.87 44.72 -36.62
N PRO A 286 2.72 44.60 -37.62
CA PRO A 286 2.34 44.06 -38.91
C PRO A 286 2.04 42.56 -38.78
N LEU A 287 1.09 42.04 -39.58
CA LEU A 287 0.63 40.64 -39.49
C LEU A 287 1.08 39.78 -40.68
N LEU A 288 1.36 40.40 -41.83
CA LEU A 288 1.67 39.70 -43.07
C LEU A 288 3.09 40.00 -43.57
N ASP A 289 3.42 41.28 -43.75
CA ASP A 289 4.71 41.72 -44.28
C ASP A 289 5.56 42.39 -43.19
N GLY A 290 6.89 42.22 -43.26
CA GLY A 290 7.81 42.81 -42.28
C GLY A 290 7.79 42.18 -40.92
N VAL A 291 7.35 40.92 -40.83
CA VAL A 291 7.31 40.12 -39.62
C VAL A 291 8.48 39.16 -39.52
N ASN A 292 8.83 38.76 -38.32
CA ASN A 292 9.81 37.71 -38.06
C ASN A 292 9.44 36.42 -38.82
N PRO A 293 10.27 35.90 -39.70
CA PRO A 293 9.96 34.74 -40.52
C PRO A 293 9.54 33.49 -39.74
N ALA A 294 10.08 33.28 -38.53
CA ALA A 294 9.67 32.17 -37.66
C ALA A 294 8.22 32.27 -37.18
N TRP A 295 7.66 33.49 -37.14
CA TRP A 295 6.31 33.77 -36.65
C TRP A 295 5.35 34.15 -37.81
N ALA A 296 5.81 34.15 -39.06
CA ALA A 296 4.98 34.55 -40.22
C ALA A 296 3.74 33.66 -40.35
N ALA A 297 3.87 32.33 -40.24
CA ALA A 297 2.74 31.41 -40.36
C ALA A 297 1.74 31.56 -39.18
N PRO A 298 2.16 31.58 -37.89
CA PRO A 298 1.23 31.85 -36.77
C PRO A 298 0.54 33.22 -36.87
N LEU A 299 1.23 34.28 -37.31
CA LEU A 299 0.61 35.59 -37.46
C LEU A 299 -0.38 35.65 -38.64
N ALA A 300 -0.06 34.98 -39.76
CA ALA A 300 -0.99 34.82 -40.88
C ALA A 300 -2.24 34.02 -40.46
N ALA A 301 -2.09 32.96 -39.68
CA ALA A 301 -3.20 32.22 -39.10
C ALA A 301 -4.04 33.12 -38.18
N LEU A 302 -3.43 33.89 -37.27
CA LEU A 302 -4.11 34.89 -36.45
C LEU A 302 -4.90 35.89 -37.30
N HIS A 303 -4.27 36.43 -38.37
CA HIS A 303 -4.93 37.34 -39.29
C HIS A 303 -6.19 36.70 -39.90
N GLN A 304 -6.03 35.50 -40.47
CA GLN A 304 -7.09 34.82 -41.19
C GLN A 304 -8.24 34.37 -40.29
N THR A 305 -7.93 33.80 -39.13
CA THR A 305 -8.96 33.19 -38.24
C THR A 305 -9.57 34.17 -37.24
N THR A 306 -8.83 35.26 -36.90
CA THR A 306 -9.25 36.14 -35.79
C THR A 306 -9.40 37.59 -36.23
N VAL A 307 -8.34 38.17 -36.83
CA VAL A 307 -8.33 39.63 -37.16
C VAL A 307 -9.25 39.95 -38.28
N ALA A 308 -9.19 39.23 -39.40
CA ALA A 308 -10.02 39.49 -40.58
C ALA A 308 -11.51 39.31 -40.29
N PRO A 309 -12.00 38.27 -39.56
CA PRO A 309 -13.37 38.13 -39.19
C PRO A 309 -13.87 39.20 -38.21
N VAL A 310 -13.03 39.72 -37.31
CA VAL A 310 -13.44 40.65 -36.22
C VAL A 310 -13.27 42.12 -36.63
N LEU A 311 -12.15 42.45 -37.29
CA LEU A 311 -11.76 43.81 -37.59
C LEU A 311 -11.80 44.15 -39.10
N GLY A 312 -12.03 43.15 -39.95
CA GLY A 312 -12.09 43.29 -41.39
C GLY A 312 -10.83 42.80 -42.12
N ALA A 313 -11.00 42.21 -43.32
CA ALA A 313 -9.94 41.57 -44.10
C ALA A 313 -8.81 42.53 -44.56
N ALA A 314 -9.12 43.83 -44.70
CA ALA A 314 -8.13 44.86 -45.06
C ALA A 314 -7.19 45.23 -43.89
N LYS A 315 -7.40 44.72 -42.70
CA LYS A 315 -6.63 45.03 -41.50
C LYS A 315 -5.35 44.20 -41.45
N THR A 316 -4.23 44.73 -41.96
CA THR A 316 -2.93 44.04 -42.06
C THR A 316 -1.98 44.32 -40.90
N SER A 317 -2.36 45.15 -39.94
CA SER A 317 -1.58 45.49 -38.75
C SER A 317 -2.49 45.68 -37.54
N LEU A 318 -1.97 45.44 -36.34
CA LEU A 318 -2.70 45.63 -35.06
C LEU A 318 -2.01 46.71 -34.22
N THR A 319 -2.79 47.59 -33.65
CA THR A 319 -2.35 48.44 -32.54
C THR A 319 -2.47 47.67 -31.21
N GLU A 320 -1.77 48.15 -30.18
CA GLU A 320 -1.85 47.55 -28.83
C GLU A 320 -3.27 47.57 -28.29
N ALA A 321 -4.02 48.65 -28.52
CA ALA A 321 -5.43 48.76 -28.12
C ALA A 321 -6.35 47.74 -28.80
N GLU A 322 -6.15 47.53 -30.12
CA GLU A 322 -6.90 46.52 -30.89
C GLU A 322 -6.56 45.10 -30.40
N TRP A 323 -5.29 44.84 -30.11
CA TRP A 323 -4.86 43.58 -29.51
C TRP A 323 -5.53 43.30 -28.15
N ALA A 324 -5.55 44.32 -27.27
CA ALA A 324 -6.25 44.21 -25.97
C ALA A 324 -7.76 43.99 -26.19
N GLY A 325 -8.36 44.67 -27.16
CA GLY A 325 -9.78 44.51 -27.54
C GLY A 325 -10.10 43.09 -28.04
N LEU A 326 -9.19 42.48 -28.86
CA LEU A 326 -9.35 41.10 -29.29
C LEU A 326 -9.27 40.12 -28.12
N ASN A 327 -8.27 40.27 -27.25
CA ASN A 327 -8.19 39.42 -26.06
C ASN A 327 -9.43 39.55 -25.18
N ALA A 328 -9.92 40.76 -24.92
CA ALA A 328 -11.14 41.01 -24.15
C ALA A 328 -12.37 40.35 -24.77
N ARG A 329 -12.47 40.36 -26.10
CA ARG A 329 -13.62 39.78 -26.82
C ARG A 329 -13.70 38.27 -26.71
N PHE A 330 -12.57 37.57 -26.64
CA PHE A 330 -12.54 36.13 -26.48
C PHE A 330 -12.35 35.64 -25.02
N ALA A 331 -12.23 36.55 -24.07
CA ALA A 331 -12.03 36.22 -22.67
C ALA A 331 -13.17 35.34 -22.08
N ALA A 332 -14.42 35.58 -22.47
CA ALA A 332 -15.58 34.79 -22.04
C ALA A 332 -15.47 33.33 -22.55
N TYR A 333 -15.04 33.12 -23.79
CA TYR A 333 -14.82 31.80 -24.36
C TYR A 333 -13.68 31.06 -23.62
N GLU A 334 -12.58 31.75 -23.34
CA GLU A 334 -11.46 31.15 -22.59
C GLU A 334 -11.84 30.77 -21.17
N THR A 335 -12.65 31.60 -20.51
CA THR A 335 -13.20 31.30 -19.17
C THR A 335 -14.13 30.09 -19.21
N TRP A 336 -15.04 30.06 -20.21
CA TRP A 336 -15.93 28.92 -20.43
C TRP A 336 -15.14 27.63 -20.71
N LEU A 337 -14.13 27.67 -21.58
CA LEU A 337 -13.30 26.50 -21.89
C LEU A 337 -12.51 26.01 -20.68
N GLY A 338 -11.95 26.95 -19.88
CA GLY A 338 -11.25 26.64 -18.63
C GLY A 338 -12.15 26.08 -17.52
N GLY A 339 -13.45 26.42 -17.57
CA GLY A 339 -14.48 25.92 -16.67
C GLY A 339 -15.18 24.64 -17.13
N LYS A 340 -14.52 23.82 -17.99
CA LYS A 340 -15.11 22.57 -18.50
C LYS A 340 -15.57 21.66 -17.37
N ALA A 341 -16.89 21.39 -17.32
CA ALA A 341 -17.52 20.54 -16.34
C ALA A 341 -17.98 19.21 -16.99
N GLY A 342 -18.12 18.15 -16.19
CA GLY A 342 -18.66 16.88 -16.65
C GLY A 342 -17.73 16.08 -17.58
N SER A 343 -16.42 16.25 -17.49
CA SER A 343 -15.45 15.54 -18.34
C SER A 343 -15.52 14.02 -18.20
N THR A 344 -15.94 13.52 -17.04
CA THR A 344 -16.09 12.09 -16.76
C THR A 344 -17.19 11.45 -17.61
N VAL A 345 -18.27 12.18 -17.86
CA VAL A 345 -19.45 11.71 -18.60
C VAL A 345 -19.44 12.07 -20.09
N GLU A 346 -18.52 12.91 -20.52
CA GLU A 346 -18.36 13.36 -21.92
C GLU A 346 -18.29 12.20 -22.92
N LYS A 347 -17.65 11.10 -22.53
CA LYS A 347 -17.50 9.90 -23.37
C LYS A 347 -18.80 9.21 -23.76
N LEU A 348 -19.90 9.49 -23.05
CA LEU A 348 -21.22 9.00 -23.41
C LEU A 348 -21.82 9.74 -24.62
N GLY A 349 -21.32 10.94 -24.90
CA GLY A 349 -21.84 11.83 -25.93
C GLY A 349 -23.09 12.58 -25.50
N LEU A 350 -23.25 13.81 -26.02
CA LEU A 350 -24.32 14.73 -25.60
C LEU A 350 -25.75 14.15 -25.81
N ALA A 351 -25.96 13.38 -26.88
CA ALA A 351 -27.26 12.77 -27.18
C ALA A 351 -27.67 11.80 -26.06
N ARG A 352 -26.78 10.90 -25.67
CA ARG A 352 -27.02 9.93 -24.61
C ARG A 352 -27.19 10.60 -23.24
N VAL A 353 -26.39 11.61 -22.95
CA VAL A 353 -26.52 12.41 -21.71
C VAL A 353 -27.89 13.06 -21.60
N LYS A 354 -28.41 13.68 -22.68
CA LYS A 354 -29.75 14.30 -22.71
C LYS A 354 -30.86 13.24 -22.59
N GLU A 355 -30.69 12.08 -23.22
CA GLU A 355 -31.62 10.95 -23.11
C GLU A 355 -31.75 10.50 -21.65
N ILE A 356 -30.62 10.27 -20.98
CA ILE A 356 -30.59 9.84 -19.57
C ILE A 356 -31.25 10.88 -18.67
N LEU A 357 -30.94 12.16 -18.85
CA LEU A 357 -31.55 13.24 -18.03
C LEU A 357 -33.04 13.40 -18.23
N ALA A 358 -33.54 13.12 -19.43
CA ALA A 358 -34.99 13.20 -19.75
C ALA A 358 -35.77 11.95 -19.32
N GLY A 359 -35.05 10.81 -19.09
CA GLY A 359 -35.67 9.53 -18.76
C GLY A 359 -36.01 9.37 -17.27
N PRO A 360 -36.75 8.30 -16.93
CA PRO A 360 -37.14 7.98 -15.55
C PRO A 360 -36.01 7.31 -14.74
N GLY A 361 -34.89 6.99 -15.35
CA GLY A 361 -33.84 6.12 -14.80
C GLY A 361 -33.29 6.56 -13.43
N ARG A 362 -33.25 7.88 -13.14
CA ARG A 362 -32.86 8.38 -11.81
C ARG A 362 -33.84 7.94 -10.72
N ALA A 363 -35.14 8.03 -11.00
CA ALA A 363 -36.17 7.63 -10.04
C ALA A 363 -36.20 6.11 -9.84
N GLU A 364 -35.95 5.35 -10.90
CA GLU A 364 -35.90 3.90 -10.88
C GLU A 364 -34.67 3.41 -10.09
N LEU A 365 -33.48 3.99 -10.31
CA LEU A 365 -32.30 3.71 -9.50
C LEU A 365 -32.50 4.09 -8.03
N ALA A 366 -33.13 5.22 -7.75
CA ALA A 366 -33.48 5.61 -6.38
C ALA A 366 -34.43 4.61 -5.71
N SER A 367 -35.37 4.04 -6.46
CA SER A 367 -36.27 2.99 -5.98
C SER A 367 -35.50 1.71 -5.66
N LEU A 368 -34.55 1.27 -6.53
CA LEU A 368 -33.71 0.10 -6.28
C LEU A 368 -32.82 0.31 -5.03
N VAL A 369 -32.23 1.47 -4.88
CA VAL A 369 -31.45 1.83 -3.68
C VAL A 369 -32.34 1.78 -2.42
N ALA A 370 -33.57 2.25 -2.49
CA ALA A 370 -34.50 2.20 -1.37
C ALA A 370 -34.90 0.76 -1.03
N GLN A 371 -35.12 -0.09 -2.04
CA GLN A 371 -35.42 -1.53 -1.85
C GLN A 371 -34.24 -2.25 -1.23
N ASP A 372 -33.04 -2.02 -1.72
CA ASP A 372 -31.83 -2.62 -1.15
C ASP A 372 -31.62 -2.18 0.31
N LYS A 373 -31.78 -0.88 0.59
CA LYS A 373 -31.69 -0.34 1.96
C LYS A 373 -32.72 -0.95 2.91
N ALA A 374 -33.88 -1.31 2.41
CA ALA A 374 -34.90 -2.00 3.23
C ALA A 374 -34.45 -3.40 3.67
N LEU A 375 -33.52 -4.03 2.96
CA LEU A 375 -32.91 -5.33 3.29
C LEU A 375 -31.73 -5.23 4.26
N GLU A 376 -31.19 -4.01 4.50
CA GLU A 376 -30.04 -3.79 5.40
C GLU A 376 -30.22 -4.40 6.78
N PRO A 377 -31.39 -4.30 7.48
CA PRO A 377 -31.58 -4.91 8.80
C PRO A 377 -31.50 -6.44 8.76
N GLU A 378 -32.03 -7.07 7.70
CA GLU A 378 -31.96 -8.53 7.51
C GLU A 378 -30.53 -8.97 7.30
N TYR A 379 -29.80 -8.26 6.46
CA TYR A 379 -28.41 -8.50 6.25
C TYR A 379 -27.57 -8.33 7.50
N LYS A 380 -27.77 -7.25 8.25
CA LYS A 380 -27.10 -7.02 9.54
C LYS A 380 -27.32 -8.21 10.49
N ALA A 381 -28.53 -8.75 10.51
CA ALA A 381 -28.83 -9.91 11.32
C ALA A 381 -28.09 -11.17 10.85
N ILE A 382 -27.93 -11.38 9.54
CA ILE A 382 -27.12 -12.48 8.98
C ILE A 382 -25.65 -12.33 9.39
N THR A 383 -25.09 -11.11 9.28
CA THR A 383 -23.72 -10.81 9.73
C THR A 383 -23.54 -11.02 11.24
N GLU A 384 -24.56 -10.70 12.03
CA GLU A 384 -24.54 -10.96 13.48
C GLU A 384 -24.57 -12.47 13.79
N VAL A 385 -25.25 -13.29 12.99
CA VAL A 385 -25.20 -14.76 13.10
C VAL A 385 -23.80 -15.27 12.79
N ASP A 386 -23.18 -14.81 11.71
CA ASP A 386 -21.80 -15.15 11.34
C ASP A 386 -20.84 -14.79 12.49
N ARG A 387 -20.90 -13.58 12.99
CA ARG A 387 -20.11 -13.13 14.14
C ARG A 387 -20.33 -14.01 15.39
N LEU A 388 -21.56 -14.35 15.71
CA LEU A 388 -21.88 -15.16 16.89
C LEU A 388 -21.35 -16.59 16.76
N THR A 389 -21.43 -17.20 15.56
CA THR A 389 -20.93 -18.55 15.30
C THR A 389 -19.41 -18.61 15.36
N HIS A 390 -18.70 -17.59 14.86
CA HIS A 390 -17.26 -17.45 15.00
C HIS A 390 -16.85 -17.31 16.47
N TYR A 391 -17.50 -16.46 17.22
CA TYR A 391 -17.22 -16.30 18.65
C TYR A 391 -17.50 -17.57 19.44
N HIS A 392 -18.59 -18.27 19.16
CA HIS A 392 -18.93 -19.53 19.83
C HIS A 392 -17.85 -20.60 19.59
N ARG A 393 -17.31 -20.69 18.37
CA ARG A 393 -16.28 -21.66 18.02
C ARG A 393 -14.94 -21.35 18.67
N ASP A 394 -14.51 -20.11 18.65
CA ASP A 394 -13.11 -19.74 18.85
C ASP A 394 -12.83 -19.05 20.19
N MET A 395 -13.85 -18.50 20.87
CA MET A 395 -13.68 -17.69 22.08
C MET A 395 -12.92 -18.44 23.18
N ARG A 396 -13.24 -19.72 23.41
CA ARG A 396 -12.55 -20.54 24.40
C ARG A 396 -11.05 -20.63 24.12
N ALA A 397 -10.67 -20.91 22.89
CA ALA A 397 -9.28 -21.01 22.50
C ALA A 397 -8.56 -19.67 22.67
N LEU A 398 -9.20 -18.56 22.28
CA LEU A 398 -8.64 -17.23 22.47
C LEU A 398 -8.45 -16.91 23.96
N LEU A 399 -9.43 -17.13 24.80
CA LEU A 399 -9.37 -16.86 26.24
C LEU A 399 -8.29 -17.67 26.95
N ASN A 400 -8.14 -18.95 26.61
CA ASN A 400 -7.13 -19.84 27.18
C ASN A 400 -5.69 -19.53 26.71
N ASN A 401 -5.53 -18.53 25.86
CA ASN A 401 -4.22 -18.08 25.34
C ASN A 401 -4.03 -16.57 25.50
N PHE A 402 -5.02 -15.86 26.06
CA PHE A 402 -4.99 -14.42 26.27
C PHE A 402 -5.16 -14.03 27.74
N VAL A 403 -6.13 -14.62 28.43
CA VAL A 403 -6.39 -14.40 29.86
C VAL A 403 -5.49 -15.30 30.71
N ASN A 404 -5.32 -16.55 30.28
CA ASN A 404 -4.41 -17.52 30.89
C ASN A 404 -3.67 -18.31 29.81
N PHE A 405 -2.71 -19.16 30.18
CA PHE A 405 -1.99 -20.07 29.29
C PHE A 405 -2.38 -21.53 29.52
N ALA A 406 -3.67 -21.79 29.77
CA ALA A 406 -4.17 -23.14 30.06
C ALA A 406 -3.88 -24.11 28.89
N ASP A 407 -4.06 -23.68 27.64
CA ASP A 407 -3.78 -24.54 26.49
C ASP A 407 -2.28 -24.77 26.30
N PHE A 408 -1.42 -23.75 26.51
CA PHE A 408 0.03 -23.87 26.39
C PHE A 408 0.63 -24.87 27.37
N TYR A 409 0.13 -24.92 28.59
CA TYR A 409 0.60 -25.85 29.60
C TYR A 409 -0.17 -27.17 29.62
N SER A 410 -1.19 -27.31 28.76
CA SER A 410 -1.88 -28.59 28.55
C SER A 410 -0.96 -29.57 27.80
N ARG A 411 -1.12 -30.86 28.10
CA ARG A 411 -0.43 -31.91 27.31
C ARG A 411 -1.20 -32.28 26.05
N ASP A 412 -2.47 -31.97 26.00
CA ASP A 412 -3.40 -32.43 24.97
C ASP A 412 -3.79 -31.34 23.99
N LYS A 413 -3.35 -30.09 24.23
CA LYS A 413 -3.69 -28.92 23.41
C LYS A 413 -2.48 -28.09 23.08
N TRP A 414 -2.57 -27.42 21.97
CA TRP A 414 -1.58 -26.45 21.53
C TRP A 414 -2.11 -25.03 21.76
N ALA A 415 -1.23 -24.15 22.16
CA ALA A 415 -1.55 -22.72 22.22
C ALA A 415 -1.72 -22.15 20.81
N ILE A 416 -2.56 -21.14 20.66
CA ILE A 416 -2.85 -20.52 19.36
C ILE A 416 -1.63 -19.84 18.74
N PHE A 417 -0.60 -19.52 19.52
CA PHE A 417 0.65 -18.92 19.03
C PHE A 417 1.71 -19.96 18.65
N GLN A 418 1.51 -21.25 18.93
CA GLN A 418 2.43 -22.32 18.55
C GLN A 418 2.15 -22.75 17.10
N ALA A 419 3.02 -22.37 16.18
CA ALA A 419 2.86 -22.64 14.75
C ALA A 419 3.13 -24.10 14.35
N GLY A 420 3.89 -24.84 15.17
CA GLY A 420 4.28 -26.22 14.88
C GLY A 420 5.53 -26.64 15.63
N THR A 421 6.17 -27.71 15.18
CA THR A 421 7.38 -28.30 15.78
C THR A 421 8.56 -28.17 14.84
N LEU A 422 9.64 -27.57 15.32
CA LEU A 422 10.91 -27.51 14.62
C LEU A 422 11.84 -28.64 15.09
N TYR A 423 12.39 -29.39 14.14
CA TYR A 423 13.40 -30.41 14.34
C TYR A 423 14.73 -29.93 13.78
N LEU A 424 15.76 -29.86 14.63
CA LEU A 424 17.13 -29.48 14.28
C LEU A 424 18.10 -30.48 14.87
N ASP A 425 18.71 -31.30 14.03
CA ASP A 425 19.56 -32.45 14.46
C ASP A 425 18.77 -33.40 15.40
N SER A 426 19.26 -33.63 16.61
CA SER A 426 18.55 -34.41 17.65
C SER A 426 17.74 -33.54 18.62
N ARG A 427 17.37 -32.33 18.24
CA ARG A 427 16.59 -31.38 19.04
C ARG A 427 15.24 -31.17 18.41
N SER A 428 14.24 -30.93 19.26
CA SER A 428 12.93 -30.46 18.84
C SER A 428 12.45 -29.35 19.75
N THR A 429 11.69 -28.42 19.19
CA THR A 429 10.97 -27.42 19.97
C THR A 429 9.58 -27.17 19.37
N GLU A 430 8.58 -27.13 20.24
CA GLU A 430 7.19 -26.84 19.92
C GLU A 430 6.84 -25.36 20.15
N LEU A 431 7.72 -24.63 20.84
CA LEU A 431 7.55 -23.19 21.05
C LEU A 431 8.13 -22.44 19.82
N CYS A 432 7.41 -22.57 18.71
CA CYS A 432 7.69 -21.90 17.45
C CYS A 432 6.57 -20.89 17.16
N VAL A 433 6.90 -19.62 17.10
CA VAL A 433 5.94 -18.53 16.88
C VAL A 433 6.18 -17.94 15.50
N ARG A 434 5.13 -17.69 14.71
CA ARG A 434 5.26 -16.95 13.45
C ARG A 434 5.65 -15.51 13.72
N VAL A 435 6.58 -15.00 12.94
CA VAL A 435 7.09 -13.61 13.06
C VAL A 435 7.40 -13.07 11.68
N ASP A 436 7.37 -11.74 11.54
CA ASP A 436 7.76 -11.08 10.29
C ASP A 436 9.29 -11.03 10.12
N GLY A 437 10.03 -11.14 11.21
CA GLY A 437 11.49 -11.12 11.21
C GLY A 437 12.09 -11.04 12.61
N PRO A 438 13.42 -10.97 12.73
CA PRO A 438 14.11 -10.83 14.02
C PRO A 438 13.73 -9.53 14.72
N ASN A 439 13.30 -9.64 15.99
CA ASN A 439 13.01 -8.47 16.81
C ASN A 439 14.31 -7.92 17.43
N PRO A 440 14.64 -6.63 17.25
CA PRO A 440 15.85 -6.02 17.83
C PRO A 440 15.93 -6.13 19.37
N LEU A 441 14.78 -6.19 20.04
CA LEU A 441 14.69 -6.30 21.49
C LEU A 441 14.73 -7.75 22.01
N ALA A 442 14.79 -8.74 21.12
CA ALA A 442 14.75 -10.15 21.50
C ALA A 442 15.90 -10.56 22.44
N ALA A 443 17.05 -9.91 22.34
CA ALA A 443 18.20 -10.15 23.23
C ALA A 443 17.88 -9.83 24.71
N MET A 444 16.93 -8.93 24.97
CA MET A 444 16.50 -8.56 26.33
C MET A 444 15.65 -9.64 27.00
N SER A 445 15.06 -10.55 26.22
CA SER A 445 14.21 -11.65 26.74
C SER A 445 14.98 -12.68 27.56
N LYS A 446 16.31 -12.72 27.40
CA LYS A 446 17.20 -13.74 27.97
C LYS A 446 16.84 -15.19 27.58
N MET A 447 16.06 -15.38 26.53
CA MET A 447 15.72 -16.66 25.95
C MET A 447 16.70 -17.02 24.84
N TYR A 448 16.89 -18.32 24.59
CA TYR A 448 17.59 -18.78 23.39
C TYR A 448 16.59 -18.85 22.25
N LEU A 449 16.77 -18.00 21.23
CA LEU A 449 15.87 -17.91 20.08
C LEU A 449 16.64 -18.22 18.79
N ALA A 450 16.06 -19.09 17.97
CA ALA A 450 16.50 -19.31 16.59
C ALA A 450 15.41 -18.80 15.65
N TYR A 451 15.73 -17.78 14.86
CA TYR A 451 14.88 -17.33 13.77
C TYR A 451 15.16 -18.21 12.56
N CYS A 452 14.11 -18.83 12.01
CA CYS A 452 14.24 -19.71 10.86
C CYS A 452 13.35 -19.21 9.73
N SER A 453 13.92 -19.17 8.52
CA SER A 453 13.14 -19.05 7.29
C SER A 453 12.68 -20.45 6.90
N CYS A 454 11.37 -20.63 6.77
CA CYS A 454 10.75 -21.89 6.39
C CYS A 454 10.19 -21.76 4.97
N THR A 455 10.54 -22.71 4.10
CA THR A 455 10.07 -22.75 2.71
C THR A 455 9.45 -24.11 2.43
N ARG A 456 8.46 -24.13 1.55
CA ARG A 456 7.78 -25.37 1.13
C ARG A 456 7.88 -25.53 -0.38
N THR A 457 7.74 -26.76 -0.85
CA THR A 457 7.89 -27.14 -2.27
C THR A 457 6.91 -26.43 -3.21
N ASP A 458 5.77 -25.93 -2.69
CA ASP A 458 4.79 -25.15 -3.45
C ASP A 458 5.13 -23.64 -3.52
N GLY A 459 6.28 -23.22 -2.99
CA GLY A 459 6.73 -21.84 -2.97
C GLY A 459 6.21 -21.00 -1.79
N ALA A 460 5.44 -21.58 -0.88
CA ALA A 460 5.01 -20.89 0.34
C ALA A 460 6.24 -20.63 1.26
N THR A 461 6.25 -19.47 1.90
CA THR A 461 7.31 -19.04 2.81
C THR A 461 6.73 -18.54 4.12
N MET A 462 7.43 -18.78 5.23
CA MET A 462 7.14 -18.15 6.52
C MET A 462 8.43 -18.00 7.33
N THR A 463 8.41 -17.09 8.29
CA THR A 463 9.48 -16.96 9.28
C THR A 463 8.95 -17.36 10.65
N ILE A 464 9.72 -18.17 11.37
CA ILE A 464 9.41 -18.56 12.75
C ILE A 464 10.52 -18.14 13.70
N ALA A 465 10.15 -17.80 14.93
CA ALA A 465 11.04 -17.70 16.09
C ALA A 465 10.86 -18.96 16.93
N ALA A 466 11.86 -19.82 16.93
CA ALA A 466 11.89 -21.06 17.71
C ALA A 466 12.60 -20.82 19.04
N CYS A 467 11.91 -21.09 20.15
CA CYS A 467 12.44 -20.93 21.49
C CYS A 467 12.97 -22.26 22.04
N PHE A 468 14.22 -22.25 22.50
CA PHE A 468 14.81 -23.39 23.20
C PHE A 468 14.90 -23.07 24.69
N THR A 469 14.23 -23.86 25.53
CA THR A 469 14.11 -23.62 26.96
C THR A 469 14.93 -24.57 27.81
N GLN A 470 15.42 -25.68 27.21
CA GLN A 470 16.24 -26.68 27.89
C GLN A 470 17.12 -27.47 26.88
N GLY A 471 17.99 -28.32 27.39
CA GLY A 471 18.87 -29.15 26.57
C GLY A 471 20.20 -28.46 26.25
N SER A 472 20.77 -28.76 25.08
CA SER A 472 22.02 -28.17 24.59
C SER A 472 21.76 -27.37 23.31
N SER A 473 22.16 -26.10 23.32
CA SER A 473 22.13 -25.23 22.13
C SER A 473 23.48 -25.18 21.40
N ASP A 474 24.48 -26.01 21.84
CA ASP A 474 25.77 -26.05 21.21
C ASP A 474 25.66 -26.50 19.75
N TYR A 475 26.49 -25.92 18.88
CA TYR A 475 26.53 -26.18 17.43
C TYR A 475 25.28 -25.69 16.62
N LEU A 476 24.41 -24.87 17.20
CA LEU A 476 23.45 -24.13 16.42
C LEU A 476 24.16 -22.90 15.83
N PHE A 477 24.02 -22.70 14.54
CA PHE A 477 24.62 -21.58 13.82
C PHE A 477 23.69 -21.11 12.67
N VAL A 478 23.87 -19.89 12.22
CA VAL A 478 23.17 -19.35 11.05
C VAL A 478 23.49 -20.15 9.80
N GLY A 479 22.48 -20.53 9.03
CA GLY A 479 22.62 -21.43 7.89
C GLY A 479 22.41 -22.92 8.22
N ARG A 480 22.16 -23.29 9.48
CA ARG A 480 21.83 -24.68 9.83
C ARG A 480 20.42 -25.01 9.32
N HIS A 481 20.30 -26.17 8.68
CA HIS A 481 19.06 -26.71 8.16
C HIS A 481 18.35 -27.60 9.17
N GLY A 482 17.01 -27.55 9.16
CA GLY A 482 16.13 -28.41 9.92
C GLY A 482 14.82 -28.61 9.16
N VAL A 483 13.90 -29.35 9.78
CA VAL A 483 12.56 -29.57 9.25
C VAL A 483 11.56 -29.00 10.26
N PHE A 484 10.62 -28.21 9.75
CA PHE A 484 9.52 -27.69 10.56
C PHE A 484 8.21 -28.35 10.09
N TYR A 485 7.47 -28.91 11.02
CA TYR A 485 6.13 -29.42 10.78
C TYR A 485 5.11 -28.44 11.36
N ASP A 486 4.22 -27.94 10.51
CA ASP A 486 3.13 -27.06 10.96
C ASP A 486 2.00 -27.86 11.64
N ARG A 487 0.99 -27.16 12.15
CA ARG A 487 -0.15 -27.80 12.86
C ARG A 487 -1.04 -28.66 11.96
N GLN A 488 -0.90 -28.54 10.64
CA GLN A 488 -1.60 -29.38 9.66
C GLN A 488 -0.77 -30.61 9.25
N GLY A 489 0.43 -30.77 9.84
CA GLY A 489 1.35 -31.86 9.54
C GLY A 489 2.12 -31.70 8.23
N ARG A 490 2.12 -30.48 7.64
CA ARG A 490 2.87 -30.20 6.42
C ARG A 490 4.32 -29.91 6.80
N ASP A 491 5.24 -30.43 6.00
CA ASP A 491 6.69 -30.26 6.14
C ASP A 491 7.18 -28.99 5.45
N TRP A 492 8.15 -28.35 6.07
CA TRP A 492 8.82 -27.14 5.61
C TRP A 492 10.32 -27.28 5.80
N ASP A 493 11.09 -26.93 4.78
CA ASP A 493 12.53 -26.77 4.90
C ASP A 493 12.84 -25.51 5.73
N ALA A 494 13.43 -25.69 6.90
CA ALA A 494 13.75 -24.62 7.83
C ALA A 494 15.24 -24.33 7.85
N VAL A 495 15.64 -23.06 7.70
CA VAL A 495 17.03 -22.62 7.77
C VAL A 495 17.17 -21.53 8.82
N ILE A 496 18.12 -21.68 9.75
CA ILE A 496 18.39 -20.66 10.76
C ILE A 496 18.97 -19.41 10.07
N THR A 497 18.30 -18.27 10.22
CA THR A 497 18.72 -16.97 9.65
C THR A 497 19.35 -16.06 10.68
N SER A 498 18.98 -16.19 11.97
CA SER A 498 19.50 -15.39 13.08
C SER A 498 19.37 -16.13 14.39
N LEU A 499 20.29 -15.87 15.32
CA LEU A 499 20.30 -16.46 16.65
C LEU A 499 20.41 -15.39 17.73
N VAL A 500 19.62 -15.56 18.79
CA VAL A 500 19.77 -14.83 20.05
C VAL A 500 20.28 -15.83 21.08
N GLU A 501 21.59 -15.77 21.35
CA GLU A 501 22.25 -16.74 22.19
C GLU A 501 22.18 -16.37 23.67
N ASN A 502 21.44 -17.16 24.44
CA ASN A 502 21.45 -17.12 25.89
C ASN A 502 21.60 -18.53 26.46
N PRO A 503 22.24 -18.69 27.61
CA PRO A 503 22.41 -20.03 28.20
C PRO A 503 21.07 -20.58 28.70
N ILE A 504 20.73 -21.80 28.30
CA ILE A 504 19.50 -22.51 28.67
C ILE A 504 19.70 -23.62 29.70
N SER A 505 20.94 -23.80 30.21
CA SER A 505 21.27 -24.75 31.26
C SER A 505 22.34 -24.19 32.18
N LEU A 506 22.43 -24.72 33.42
CA LEU A 506 23.47 -24.34 34.38
C LEU A 506 24.87 -24.59 33.83
N ARG A 507 25.06 -25.70 33.12
CA ARG A 507 26.32 -26.01 32.44
C ARG A 507 26.69 -24.94 31.43
N GLN A 508 25.76 -24.53 30.57
CA GLN A 508 26.01 -23.47 29.58
C GLN A 508 26.24 -22.11 30.24
N SER A 509 25.53 -21.80 31.31
CA SER A 509 25.75 -20.57 32.08
C SER A 509 27.14 -20.48 32.64
N PHE A 510 27.67 -21.60 33.15
CA PHE A 510 29.03 -21.68 33.67
C PHE A 510 30.08 -21.53 32.56
N TRP A 511 29.89 -22.18 31.41
CA TRP A 511 30.84 -22.14 30.30
C TRP A 511 30.70 -20.93 29.38
N SER A 512 29.59 -20.21 29.44
CA SER A 512 29.29 -19.06 28.58
C SER A 512 30.37 -17.95 28.60
N PRO A 513 30.94 -17.55 29.76
CA PRO A 513 31.99 -16.53 29.77
C PRO A 513 33.26 -17.01 29.03
N TYR A 514 33.63 -18.27 29.21
CA TYR A 514 34.81 -18.83 28.57
C TYR A 514 34.64 -18.96 27.05
N LYS A 515 33.47 -19.39 26.58
CA LYS A 515 33.12 -19.45 25.15
C LYS A 515 33.14 -18.06 24.52
N LYS A 516 32.60 -17.03 25.21
CA LYS A 516 32.65 -15.64 24.74
C LYS A 516 34.09 -15.13 24.64
N PHE A 517 34.96 -15.50 25.59
CA PHE A 517 36.37 -15.11 25.56
C PHE A 517 37.09 -15.75 24.38
N VAL A 518 36.89 -17.05 24.12
CA VAL A 518 37.48 -17.74 22.96
C VAL A 518 37.01 -17.11 21.66
N ARG A 519 35.70 -16.85 21.49
CA ARG A 519 35.14 -16.14 20.30
C ARG A 519 35.77 -14.75 20.10
N LEU A 520 35.99 -13.99 21.18
CA LEU A 520 36.64 -12.69 21.11
C LEU A 520 38.07 -12.79 20.60
N ILE A 521 38.80 -13.84 20.99
CA ILE A 521 40.12 -14.13 20.45
C ILE A 521 40.04 -14.50 18.97
N ASP A 522 39.13 -15.40 18.59
CA ASP A 522 38.92 -15.83 17.20
C ASP A 522 38.55 -14.65 16.30
N GLU A 523 37.64 -13.75 16.76
CA GLU A 523 37.29 -12.53 16.04
C GLU A 523 38.50 -11.57 15.90
N MET A 524 39.33 -11.44 16.93
CA MET A 524 40.56 -10.64 16.83
C MET A 524 41.55 -11.24 15.84
N VAL A 525 41.69 -12.55 15.82
CA VAL A 525 42.56 -13.27 14.88
C VAL A 525 42.01 -13.13 13.45
N ALA A 526 40.69 -13.32 13.25
CA ALA A 526 40.04 -13.16 11.96
C ALA A 526 40.15 -11.71 11.44
N LYS A 527 39.95 -10.72 12.28
CA LYS A 527 40.13 -9.29 11.92
C LYS A 527 41.57 -8.97 11.53
N ARG A 528 42.56 -9.55 12.24
CA ARG A 528 43.97 -9.38 11.90
C ARG A 528 44.35 -10.08 10.59
N ALA A 529 43.81 -11.29 10.35
CA ALA A 529 43.99 -12.01 9.09
C ALA A 529 43.37 -11.22 7.92
N ALA A 530 42.12 -10.76 8.06
CA ALA A 530 41.44 -9.92 7.04
C ALA A 530 42.17 -8.59 6.79
N ALA A 531 42.70 -7.94 7.83
CA ALA A 531 43.53 -6.75 7.69
C ALA A 531 44.86 -7.03 6.99
N ALA A 532 45.48 -8.17 7.24
CA ALA A 532 46.69 -8.60 6.55
C ALA A 532 46.45 -8.90 5.07
N ASP A 533 45.33 -9.59 4.75
CA ASP A 533 44.89 -9.85 3.37
C ASP A 533 44.55 -8.58 2.63
N ALA A 534 43.84 -7.63 3.27
CA ALA A 534 43.56 -6.32 2.69
C ALA A 534 44.84 -5.52 2.45
N ALA A 535 45.81 -5.59 3.38
CA ALA A 535 47.11 -4.94 3.20
C ALA A 535 47.93 -5.57 2.08
N ALA A 536 47.87 -6.91 1.96
CA ALA A 536 48.51 -7.64 0.85
C ALA A 536 47.88 -7.30 -0.49
N ASN A 537 46.55 -7.27 -0.59
CA ASN A 537 45.83 -6.87 -1.80
C ASN A 537 46.08 -5.40 -2.19
N ASN A 538 46.15 -4.50 -1.21
CA ASN A 538 46.51 -3.10 -1.45
C ASN A 538 47.98 -2.93 -1.90
N ARG A 539 48.89 -3.79 -1.45
CA ARG A 539 50.27 -3.81 -1.94
C ARG A 539 50.35 -4.35 -3.36
N LEU A 540 49.58 -5.41 -3.66
CA LEU A 540 49.47 -5.97 -5.03
C LEU A 540 48.86 -4.95 -6.01
N ALA A 541 47.81 -4.25 -5.62
CA ALA A 541 47.20 -3.17 -6.41
C ALA A 541 48.20 -2.05 -6.66
N LYS A 542 48.93 -1.59 -5.64
CA LYS A 542 49.96 -0.53 -5.79
C LYS A 542 51.15 -1.00 -6.65
N VAL A 543 51.46 -2.28 -6.65
CA VAL A 543 52.52 -2.87 -7.54
C VAL A 543 51.99 -2.96 -8.96
N ALA A 544 50.72 -3.33 -9.15
CA ALA A 544 50.07 -3.33 -10.47
C ALA A 544 49.97 -1.91 -11.05
N ASP A 545 49.55 -0.90 -10.28
CA ASP A 545 49.52 0.49 -10.70
C ASP A 545 50.90 1.03 -11.08
N LYS A 546 51.94 0.70 -10.27
CA LYS A 546 53.32 1.05 -10.59
C LYS A 546 53.86 0.32 -11.83
N ALA A 547 53.39 -0.91 -12.09
CA ALA A 547 53.77 -1.63 -13.31
C ALA A 547 53.06 -1.05 -14.55
N VAL A 548 51.83 -0.57 -14.41
CA VAL A 548 51.11 0.14 -15.47
C VAL A 548 51.76 1.49 -15.75
N ASP A 549 52.12 2.25 -14.71
CA ASP A 549 52.82 3.54 -14.88
C ASP A 549 54.25 3.37 -15.44
N ALA A 550 54.96 2.29 -15.03
CA ALA A 550 56.25 1.95 -15.58
C ALA A 550 56.17 1.49 -17.06
N ALA A 551 55.08 0.77 -17.43
CA ALA A 551 54.83 0.39 -18.81
C ALA A 551 54.46 1.60 -19.69
N ALA A 552 53.69 2.54 -19.13
CA ALA A 552 53.37 3.82 -19.80
C ALA A 552 54.61 4.70 -19.97
N THR A 553 55.52 4.72 -18.99
CA THR A 553 56.79 5.48 -19.04
C THR A 553 57.84 4.78 -19.92
N ALA A 554 57.85 3.44 -20.00
CA ALA A 554 58.75 2.66 -20.87
C ALA A 554 58.34 2.78 -22.36
N ALA A 555 57.06 3.01 -22.67
CA ALA A 555 56.58 3.32 -24.00
C ALA A 555 57.05 4.71 -24.51
N ALA A 556 57.44 5.59 -23.57
CA ALA A 556 57.94 6.94 -23.88
C ALA A 556 59.47 7.04 -23.99
N ASN A 557 60.22 6.05 -23.47
CA ASN A 557 61.68 6.09 -23.49
C ASN A 557 62.24 4.69 -23.84
N SER A 558 62.27 4.34 -25.11
CA SER A 558 63.09 3.23 -25.60
C SER A 558 64.54 3.67 -25.69
N ALA A 559 65.34 3.42 -24.68
CA ALA A 559 66.76 3.12 -24.77
C ALA A 559 67.38 2.90 -23.37
N VAL A 560 67.92 1.70 -23.17
CA VAL A 560 69.08 1.31 -22.39
C VAL A 560 68.97 1.23 -20.84
N GLN A 561 68.96 0.04 -20.27
CA GLN A 561 70.05 -0.58 -19.54
C GLN A 561 69.63 -1.50 -18.39
N ALA A 562 70.37 -2.58 -18.27
CA ALA A 562 70.16 -3.85 -17.58
C ALA A 562 70.14 -3.81 -16.05
N ALA A 563 69.42 -4.76 -15.52
CA ALA A 563 69.53 -5.68 -14.37
C ALA A 563 70.27 -5.28 -13.08
N LEU A 564 69.49 -5.39 -11.97
CA LEU A 564 70.01 -5.82 -10.66
C LEU A 564 68.94 -6.68 -9.95
N PRO A 565 69.33 -7.75 -9.19
CA PRO A 565 68.40 -8.74 -8.64
C PRO A 565 67.70 -8.24 -7.35
N PRO A 566 66.50 -8.82 -7.01
CA PRO A 566 65.72 -8.41 -5.83
C PRO A 566 66.33 -8.93 -4.50
N PRO A 567 66.14 -8.20 -3.40
CA PRO A 567 66.58 -8.63 -2.09
C PRO A 567 65.70 -9.75 -1.52
N PRO A 568 66.25 -10.64 -0.68
CA PRO A 568 65.55 -11.82 -0.17
C PRO A 568 64.50 -11.48 0.88
N PRO A 569 63.43 -12.32 1.04
CA PRO A 569 62.36 -12.07 1.99
C PRO A 569 62.84 -12.20 3.44
N LYS A 570 62.45 -11.30 4.31
CA LYS A 570 62.70 -11.37 5.75
C LYS A 570 61.93 -12.55 6.34
N LYS A 571 62.66 -13.50 6.91
CA LYS A 571 62.11 -14.60 7.67
C LYS A 571 61.40 -14.09 8.93
N MET A 572 60.15 -14.56 9.14
CA MET A 572 59.44 -14.35 10.40
C MET A 572 60.14 -15.12 11.51
N ASP A 573 60.25 -14.47 12.66
CA ASP A 573 60.89 -15.03 13.83
C ASP A 573 60.06 -16.21 14.39
N VAL A 574 60.67 -17.40 14.37
CA VAL A 574 60.07 -18.64 14.85
C VAL A 574 59.67 -18.59 16.34
N GLY A 575 60.24 -17.65 17.10
CA GLY A 575 59.91 -17.43 18.50
C GLY A 575 58.49 -16.93 18.74
N THR A 576 57.93 -16.13 17.82
CA THR A 576 56.54 -15.58 17.95
C THR A 576 55.49 -16.63 17.65
N VAL A 577 55.75 -17.56 16.76
CA VAL A 577 54.85 -18.69 16.45
C VAL A 577 54.83 -19.73 17.56
N ALA A 578 56.00 -19.97 18.20
CA ALA A 578 56.11 -20.90 19.33
C ALA A 578 55.39 -20.39 20.59
N ALA A 579 55.37 -19.05 20.84
CA ALA A 579 54.69 -18.48 22.00
C ALA A 579 53.14 -18.56 21.89
N ILE A 580 52.57 -18.53 20.67
CA ILE A 580 51.14 -18.72 20.44
C ILE A 580 50.75 -20.19 20.54
N GLY A 581 51.60 -21.11 20.04
CA GLY A 581 51.37 -22.56 20.10
C GLY A 581 51.38 -23.13 21.52
N VAL A 582 52.23 -22.61 22.40
CA VAL A 582 52.32 -23.07 23.81
C VAL A 582 51.13 -22.53 24.63
N GLY A 583 50.61 -21.34 24.31
CA GLY A 583 49.42 -20.79 24.98
C GLY A 583 48.16 -21.60 24.69
N VAL A 584 47.99 -22.08 23.45
CA VAL A 584 46.80 -22.87 23.04
C VAL A 584 46.93 -24.32 23.49
N GLY A 585 48.13 -24.90 23.49
CA GLY A 585 48.38 -26.27 23.97
C GLY A 585 48.18 -26.46 25.47
N ALA A 586 48.46 -25.45 26.29
CA ALA A 586 48.28 -25.49 27.75
C ALA A 586 46.78 -25.44 28.15
N ILE A 587 45.89 -24.90 27.29
CA ILE A 587 44.44 -24.84 27.55
C ILE A 587 43.76 -26.14 27.09
N SER A 588 44.25 -26.81 26.04
CA SER A 588 43.66 -28.06 25.55
C SER A 588 44.09 -29.32 26.36
N GLY A 589 45.11 -29.22 27.20
CA GLY A 589 45.56 -30.31 28.10
C GLY A 589 44.88 -30.32 29.48
N ALA A 590 44.04 -29.29 29.78
CA ALA A 590 43.31 -29.15 31.06
C ALA A 590 41.80 -29.40 30.93
N LEU A 591 41.33 -29.92 29.79
CA LEU A 591 39.90 -30.26 29.55
C LEU A 591 39.76 -31.79 29.41
#